data_ab4b8465ecda71d9b8dc9c26ab3ee71e
#
_entry.id   ab4b8465ecda71d9b8dc9c26ab3ee71e
#
_cell.length_a   1.000
_cell.length_b   1.000
_cell.length_c   1.000
_cell.angle_alpha   90.00
_cell.angle_beta   90.00
_cell.angle_gamma   90.00
#
_symmetry.space_group_name_H-M   'P 1'
#
loop_
_entity.id
_entity.type
_entity.pdbx_description
1 polymer ?
#
loop_
_entity_poly.entity_id
_entity_poly.type
_entity_poly.pdbx_seq_one_letter_code
_entity_poly.pdbx_strand_id
1 'polypeptide(L)'
;MLIAAVFAVSAYGSSPTTTALRLDGTTFHPALALTQAARSRGLMGRTKAPADGMLFVFPRDTNGGFWMKDTLVPLTIVFFDASGVRVRRLAMTPCRHDPCPVYVPGRAYRFALELSASDTRAGRLLGPRDGLRRLAQRAS
;
A
#
# COMPACT_ATOMS: atom_id res chain seq x y z
N MET A 1 -55.40 11.86 7.22
CA MET A 1 -54.61 10.92 6.41
C MET A 1 -53.16 11.45 6.36
N LEU A 2 -52.31 10.93 7.25
CA LEU A 2 -50.93 11.38 7.39
C LEU A 2 -50.06 10.48 6.50
N ILE A 3 -49.39 11.10 5.51
CA ILE A 3 -48.41 10.41 4.66
C ILE A 3 -47.04 10.52 5.37
N ALA A 4 -46.57 9.40 5.90
CA ALA A 4 -45.22 9.31 6.43
C ALA A 4 -44.21 9.21 5.27
N ALA A 5 -43.38 10.25 5.11
CA ALA A 5 -42.25 10.23 4.20
C ALA A 5 -41.16 9.37 4.79
N VAL A 6 -40.90 8.22 4.17
CA VAL A 6 -39.75 7.36 4.50
C VAL A 6 -38.53 7.98 3.82
N PHE A 7 -37.66 8.61 4.58
CA PHE A 7 -36.33 9.01 4.08
C PHE A 7 -35.47 7.75 4.00
N ALA A 8 -35.19 7.32 2.78
CA ALA A 8 -34.18 6.31 2.53
C ALA A 8 -32.82 6.91 2.84
N VAL A 9 -32.20 6.49 3.94
CA VAL A 9 -30.80 6.78 4.23
C VAL A 9 -29.98 5.98 3.24
N SER A 10 -29.46 6.64 2.20
CA SER A 10 -28.45 6.07 1.33
C SER A 10 -27.21 5.78 2.18
N ALA A 11 -26.98 4.51 2.49
CA ALA A 11 -25.71 4.07 3.02
C ALA A 11 -24.67 4.35 1.96
N TYR A 12 -23.87 5.38 2.17
CA TYR A 12 -22.63 5.57 1.41
C TYR A 12 -21.73 4.38 1.74
N GLY A 13 -21.82 3.34 0.94
CA GLY A 13 -20.92 2.20 1.00
C GLY A 13 -19.52 2.71 0.73
N SER A 14 -18.64 2.64 1.72
CA SER A 14 -17.22 2.87 1.54
C SER A 14 -16.75 1.95 0.43
N SER A 15 -16.26 2.51 -0.69
CA SER A 15 -15.64 1.71 -1.75
C SER A 15 -14.59 0.80 -1.14
N PRO A 16 -14.52 -0.47 -1.54
CA PRO A 16 -13.55 -1.38 -0.95
C PRO A 16 -12.13 -0.79 -1.06
N THR A 17 -11.44 -0.74 0.06
CA THR A 17 -10.05 -0.25 0.15
C THR A 17 -9.04 -1.26 -0.38
N THR A 18 -9.51 -2.35 -0.94
CA THR A 18 -8.72 -3.43 -1.54
C THR A 18 -9.08 -3.60 -3.00
N THR A 19 -8.14 -4.12 -3.78
CA THR A 19 -8.36 -4.49 -5.18
C THR A 19 -7.58 -5.76 -5.48
N ALA A 20 -8.09 -6.57 -6.42
CA ALA A 20 -7.38 -7.74 -6.88
C ALA A 20 -6.21 -7.32 -7.78
N LEU A 21 -5.03 -7.70 -7.38
CA LEU A 21 -3.79 -7.51 -8.15
C LEU A 21 -3.08 -8.85 -8.32
N ARG A 22 -2.00 -8.85 -9.06
CA ARG A 22 -1.14 -10.02 -9.22
C ARG A 22 0.28 -9.68 -8.78
N LEU A 23 0.85 -10.55 -7.95
CA LEU A 23 2.25 -10.49 -7.56
C LEU A 23 2.92 -11.77 -8.06
N ASP A 24 3.86 -11.64 -9.00
CA ASP A 24 4.48 -12.78 -9.70
C ASP A 24 3.45 -13.79 -10.25
N GLY A 25 2.33 -13.29 -10.78
CA GLY A 25 1.27 -14.13 -11.32
C GLY A 25 0.23 -14.64 -10.30
N THR A 26 0.49 -14.51 -9.00
CA THR A 26 -0.45 -14.92 -7.94
C THR A 26 -1.38 -13.76 -7.57
N THR A 27 -2.68 -14.02 -7.52
CA THR A 27 -3.68 -13.01 -7.13
C THR A 27 -3.58 -12.70 -5.64
N PHE A 28 -3.63 -11.41 -5.28
CA PHE A 28 -3.62 -10.94 -3.91
C PHE A 28 -4.47 -9.66 -3.78
N HIS A 29 -4.84 -9.30 -2.55
CA HIS A 29 -5.75 -8.20 -2.23
C HIS A 29 -5.12 -7.30 -1.16
N PRO A 30 -4.15 -6.45 -1.50
CA PRO A 30 -3.51 -5.60 -0.51
C PRO A 30 -4.46 -4.48 -0.04
N ALA A 31 -4.28 -4.01 1.18
CA ALA A 31 -4.82 -2.72 1.58
C ALA A 31 -4.20 -1.62 0.71
N LEU A 32 -4.94 -0.57 0.39
CA LEU A 32 -4.48 0.49 -0.51
C LEU A 32 -4.24 1.80 0.24
N ALA A 33 -3.07 2.39 0.06
CA ALA A 33 -2.75 3.74 0.50
C ALA A 33 -2.67 4.67 -0.73
N LEU A 34 -3.80 5.27 -1.09
CA LEU A 34 -3.96 6.09 -2.30
C LEU A 34 -3.77 7.59 -2.05
N THR A 35 -4.06 8.07 -0.84
CA THR A 35 -3.94 9.48 -0.48
C THR A 35 -2.64 9.75 0.26
N GLN A 36 -2.19 11.01 0.26
CA GLN A 36 -1.02 11.41 1.04
C GLN A 36 -1.19 11.05 2.54
N ALA A 37 -2.37 11.30 3.11
CA ALA A 37 -2.64 10.96 4.52
C ALA A 37 -2.54 9.45 4.77
N ALA A 38 -3.08 8.61 3.88
CA ALA A 38 -3.00 7.16 4.00
C ALA A 38 -1.56 6.67 3.87
N ARG A 39 -0.78 7.21 2.92
CA ARG A 39 0.64 6.87 2.77
C ARG A 39 1.47 7.29 3.98
N SER A 40 1.21 8.48 4.54
CA SER A 40 1.91 8.96 5.74
C SER A 40 1.64 8.11 6.96
N ARG A 41 0.41 7.61 7.12
CA ARG A 41 0.04 6.72 8.21
C ARG A 41 0.61 5.31 8.04
N GLY A 42 0.53 4.76 6.83
CA GLY A 42 0.96 3.40 6.55
C GLY A 42 0.42 2.39 7.57
N LEU A 43 1.30 1.54 8.09
CA LEU A 43 0.99 0.52 9.08
C LEU A 43 1.31 0.92 10.52
N MET A 44 1.49 2.23 10.80
CA MET A 44 1.74 2.73 12.15
C MET A 44 0.68 2.24 13.14
N GLY A 45 1.12 1.81 14.33
CA GLY A 45 0.27 1.38 15.43
C GLY A 45 -0.37 0.00 15.25
N ARG A 46 -0.18 -0.67 14.12
CA ARG A 46 -0.73 -2.00 13.90
C ARG A 46 0.10 -3.08 14.59
N THR A 47 -0.57 -4.06 15.18
CA THR A 47 0.07 -5.21 15.85
C THR A 47 0.42 -6.33 14.87
N LYS A 48 -0.12 -6.29 13.65
CA LYS A 48 0.23 -7.20 12.55
C LYS A 48 0.00 -6.53 11.20
N ALA A 49 0.76 -6.92 10.19
CA ALA A 49 0.51 -6.52 8.80
C ALA A 49 -0.77 -7.18 8.28
N PRO A 50 -1.50 -6.52 7.33
CA PRO A 50 -2.56 -7.21 6.60
C PRO A 50 -2.03 -8.45 5.90
N ALA A 51 -2.88 -9.49 5.73
CA ALA A 51 -2.47 -10.78 5.15
C ALA A 51 -1.80 -10.63 3.77
N ASP A 52 -2.29 -9.71 2.93
CA ASP A 52 -1.72 -9.39 1.62
C ASP A 52 -0.96 -8.05 1.61
N GLY A 53 -0.61 -7.56 2.79
CA GLY A 53 0.17 -6.32 2.92
C GLY A 53 -0.60 -5.04 2.61
N MET A 54 0.15 -3.96 2.44
CA MET A 54 -0.36 -2.65 2.06
C MET A 54 0.40 -2.12 0.85
N LEU A 55 -0.35 -1.73 -0.19
CA LEU A 55 0.19 -1.13 -1.40
C LEU A 55 0.06 0.39 -1.35
N PHE A 56 1.19 1.06 -1.33
CA PHE A 56 1.32 2.50 -1.45
C PHE A 56 1.36 2.86 -2.92
N VAL A 57 0.44 3.71 -3.36
CA VAL A 57 0.31 4.14 -4.76
C VAL A 57 0.58 5.63 -4.84
N PHE A 58 1.52 6.01 -5.69
CA PHE A 58 1.90 7.40 -5.89
C PHE A 58 1.33 7.92 -7.22
N PRO A 59 0.83 9.17 -7.26
CA PRO A 59 0.27 9.75 -8.49
C PRO A 59 1.33 10.01 -9.56
N ARG A 60 2.61 10.12 -9.15
CA ARG A 60 3.79 10.32 -10.00
C ARG A 60 4.95 9.49 -9.48
N ASP A 61 5.99 9.33 -10.28
CA ASP A 61 7.22 8.72 -9.82
C ASP A 61 7.81 9.53 -8.66
N THR A 62 8.34 8.84 -7.69
CA THR A 62 8.93 9.43 -6.49
C THR A 62 10.27 8.77 -6.17
N ASN A 63 11.12 9.49 -5.46
CA ASN A 63 12.36 8.99 -4.85
C ASN A 63 12.28 8.98 -3.32
N GLY A 64 11.11 9.27 -2.75
CA GLY A 64 10.91 9.34 -1.31
C GLY A 64 11.22 8.03 -0.60
N GLY A 65 11.47 8.12 0.69
CA GLY A 65 11.79 6.98 1.53
C GLY A 65 10.64 6.59 2.46
N PHE A 66 10.82 5.44 3.09
CA PHE A 66 9.94 4.90 4.12
C PHE A 66 10.70 4.79 5.44
N TRP A 67 10.02 4.97 6.53
CA TRP A 67 10.56 4.72 7.87
C TRP A 67 9.63 3.80 8.66
N MET A 68 10.16 3.21 9.70
CA MET A 68 9.43 2.29 10.58
C MET A 68 9.04 2.93 11.92
N LYS A 69 8.98 4.27 11.97
CA LYS A 69 8.56 4.98 13.18
C LYS A 69 7.16 4.52 13.60
N ASP A 70 7.02 4.16 14.86
CA ASP A 70 5.77 3.67 15.45
C ASP A 70 5.13 2.48 14.70
N THR A 71 5.89 1.81 13.86
CA THR A 71 5.50 0.57 13.20
C THR A 71 6.03 -0.60 14.04
N LEU A 72 5.12 -1.41 14.58
CA LEU A 72 5.40 -2.33 15.67
C LEU A 72 5.87 -3.71 15.21
N VAL A 73 5.71 -4.01 13.93
CA VAL A 73 6.01 -5.33 13.36
C VAL A 73 7.08 -5.21 12.28
N PRO A 74 8.00 -6.20 12.17
CA PRO A 74 8.97 -6.21 11.10
C PRO A 74 8.28 -6.42 9.76
N LEU A 75 8.72 -5.66 8.74
CA LEU A 75 8.14 -5.66 7.40
C LEU A 75 9.22 -5.92 6.34
N THR A 76 8.76 -6.35 5.18
CA THR A 76 9.52 -6.28 3.93
C THR A 76 8.84 -5.25 3.04
N ILE A 77 9.60 -4.32 2.46
CA ILE A 77 9.10 -3.39 1.45
C ILE A 77 9.65 -3.77 0.07
N VAL A 78 8.78 -3.76 -0.93
CA VAL A 78 9.13 -4.01 -2.32
C VAL A 78 8.70 -2.81 -3.15
N PHE A 79 9.65 -2.18 -3.82
CA PHE A 79 9.43 -1.02 -4.68
C PHE A 79 9.28 -1.47 -6.14
N PHE A 80 8.31 -0.87 -6.85
CA PHE A 80 8.05 -1.15 -8.26
C PHE A 80 7.98 0.15 -9.06
N ASP A 81 8.48 0.11 -10.29
CA ASP A 81 8.33 1.21 -11.23
C ASP A 81 6.88 1.32 -11.76
N ALA A 82 6.63 2.30 -12.62
CA ALA A 82 5.31 2.53 -13.22
C ALA A 82 4.80 1.36 -14.06
N SER A 83 5.68 0.48 -14.52
CA SER A 83 5.35 -0.74 -15.28
C SER A 83 5.09 -1.95 -14.38
N GLY A 84 5.26 -1.82 -13.05
CA GLY A 84 5.12 -2.90 -12.10
C GLY A 84 6.35 -3.80 -11.99
N VAL A 85 7.50 -3.38 -12.54
CA VAL A 85 8.75 -4.13 -12.42
C VAL A 85 9.45 -3.73 -11.11
N ARG A 86 9.94 -4.74 -10.37
CA ARG A 86 10.63 -4.51 -9.11
C ARG A 86 11.90 -3.67 -9.30
N VAL A 87 11.99 -2.59 -8.53
CA VAL A 87 13.17 -1.75 -8.41
C VAL A 87 14.08 -2.29 -7.31
N ARG A 88 13.52 -2.57 -6.12
CA ARG A 88 14.28 -3.05 -4.96
C ARG A 88 13.36 -3.71 -3.94
N ARG A 89 13.94 -4.58 -3.12
CA ARG A 89 13.32 -5.18 -1.94
C ARG A 89 14.23 -4.96 -0.75
N LEU A 90 13.67 -4.50 0.39
CA LEU A 90 14.40 -4.24 1.62
C LEU A 90 13.66 -4.85 2.82
N ALA A 91 14.43 -5.38 3.77
CA ALA A 91 13.91 -5.72 5.08
C ALA A 91 13.89 -4.45 5.94
N MET A 92 12.82 -4.27 6.71
CA MET A 92 12.63 -3.12 7.59
C MET A 92 12.35 -3.59 9.01
N THR A 93 13.04 -3.00 9.98
CA THR A 93 12.89 -3.31 11.40
C THR A 93 12.11 -2.22 12.12
N PRO A 94 11.26 -2.57 13.12
CA PRO A 94 10.56 -1.59 13.94
C PRO A 94 11.50 -0.54 14.53
N CYS A 95 11.05 0.72 14.58
CA CYS A 95 11.79 1.82 15.20
C CYS A 95 10.86 2.61 16.13
N ARG A 96 11.16 2.58 17.44
CA ARG A 96 10.34 3.23 18.47
C ARG A 96 10.89 4.58 18.90
N HIS A 97 12.16 4.86 18.64
CA HIS A 97 12.86 6.06 19.10
C HIS A 97 13.64 6.67 17.95
N ASP A 98 13.49 7.98 17.78
CA ASP A 98 14.27 8.74 16.81
C ASP A 98 15.78 8.73 17.17
N PRO A 99 16.68 8.75 16.16
CA PRO A 99 16.39 8.81 14.72
C PRO A 99 16.04 7.43 14.16
N CYS A 100 14.98 7.37 13.33
CA CYS A 100 14.62 6.16 12.62
C CYS A 100 15.32 6.09 11.26
N PRO A 101 15.85 4.91 10.86
CA PRO A 101 16.38 4.72 9.52
C PRO A 101 15.34 5.03 8.44
N VAL A 102 15.80 5.58 7.33
CA VAL A 102 14.97 5.81 6.13
C VAL A 102 15.38 4.81 5.05
N TYR A 103 14.41 4.03 4.58
CA TYR A 103 14.62 3.01 3.56
C TYR A 103 14.27 3.60 2.19
N VAL A 104 15.24 3.64 1.30
CA VAL A 104 15.10 4.18 -0.05
C VAL A 104 15.52 3.16 -1.09
N PRO A 105 14.87 3.09 -2.26
CA PRO A 105 15.25 2.13 -3.30
C PRO A 105 16.48 2.54 -4.11
N GLY A 106 16.87 3.82 -4.07
CA GLY A 106 17.98 4.36 -4.86
C GLY A 106 17.61 4.72 -6.29
N ARG A 107 16.37 4.53 -6.72
CA ARG A 107 15.81 4.94 -8.02
C ARG A 107 14.34 5.31 -7.87
N ALA A 108 13.81 6.00 -8.88
CA ALA A 108 12.39 6.35 -8.93
C ALA A 108 11.50 5.09 -8.94
N TYR A 109 10.35 5.20 -8.26
CA TYR A 109 9.32 4.17 -8.21
C TYR A 109 7.92 4.80 -8.21
N ARG A 110 6.92 4.00 -8.47
CA ARG A 110 5.51 4.41 -8.50
C ARG A 110 4.67 3.68 -7.45
N PHE A 111 5.06 2.46 -7.10
CA PHE A 111 4.35 1.60 -6.15
C PHE A 111 5.33 1.05 -5.11
N ALA A 112 4.88 0.95 -3.87
CA ALA A 112 5.61 0.25 -2.82
C ALA A 112 4.66 -0.68 -2.09
N LEU A 113 5.06 -1.95 -1.90
CA LEU A 113 4.27 -2.96 -1.22
C LEU A 113 4.97 -3.35 0.08
N GLU A 114 4.32 -3.08 1.20
CA GLU A 114 4.74 -3.57 2.51
C GLU A 114 4.08 -4.92 2.78
N LEU A 115 4.89 -5.91 3.11
CA LEU A 115 4.48 -7.25 3.48
C LEU A 115 5.01 -7.58 4.87
N SER A 116 4.36 -8.50 5.58
CA SER A 116 4.97 -9.09 6.78
C SER A 116 6.36 -9.61 6.45
N ALA A 117 7.32 -9.46 7.38
CA ALA A 117 8.68 -9.99 7.18
C ALA A 117 8.70 -11.53 7.00
N SER A 118 7.67 -12.21 7.47
CA SER A 118 7.49 -13.67 7.29
C SER A 118 6.88 -14.05 5.92
N ASP A 119 6.44 -13.08 5.13
CA ASP A 119 5.87 -13.33 3.80
C ASP A 119 6.98 -13.72 2.82
N THR A 120 6.86 -14.90 2.20
CA THR A 120 7.88 -15.47 1.31
C THR A 120 7.70 -15.08 -0.15
N ARG A 121 6.65 -14.32 -0.51
CA ARG A 121 6.43 -13.87 -1.89
C ARG A 121 7.60 -13.02 -2.38
N ALA A 122 8.10 -13.33 -3.57
CA ALA A 122 9.32 -12.70 -4.08
C ALA A 122 9.10 -11.26 -4.58
N GLY A 123 7.96 -10.98 -5.16
CA GLY A 123 7.59 -9.65 -5.62
C GLY A 123 8.45 -9.11 -6.76
N ARG A 124 8.62 -9.88 -7.85
CA ARG A 124 9.35 -9.41 -9.03
C ARG A 124 8.51 -8.57 -9.97
N LEU A 125 7.24 -8.93 -10.12
CA LEU A 125 6.32 -8.27 -11.04
C LEU A 125 4.98 -8.04 -10.37
N LEU A 126 4.57 -6.77 -10.35
CA LEU A 126 3.25 -6.32 -9.90
C LEU A 126 2.39 -6.02 -11.13
N GLY A 127 1.16 -6.48 -11.14
CA GLY A 127 0.23 -6.24 -12.25
C GLY A 127 -1.19 -6.62 -11.93
N PRO A 128 -2.10 -6.58 -12.93
CA PRO A 128 -1.90 -6.25 -14.35
C PRO A 128 -1.64 -4.75 -14.58
N ARG A 129 -0.93 -4.42 -15.65
CA ARG A 129 -0.51 -3.04 -15.97
C ARG A 129 -1.67 -2.05 -16.03
N ASP A 130 -2.78 -2.45 -16.62
CA ASP A 130 -3.98 -1.59 -16.69
C ASP A 130 -4.59 -1.31 -15.31
N GLY A 131 -4.57 -2.29 -14.43
CA GLY A 131 -4.98 -2.14 -13.03
C GLY A 131 -4.07 -1.14 -12.30
N LEU A 132 -2.77 -1.26 -12.46
CA LEU A 132 -1.79 -0.34 -11.87
C LEU A 132 -1.96 1.10 -12.38
N ARG A 133 -2.18 1.26 -13.68
CA ARG A 133 -2.44 2.58 -14.27
C ARG A 133 -3.70 3.22 -13.69
N ARG A 134 -4.80 2.47 -13.58
CA ARG A 134 -6.03 2.95 -12.95
C ARG A 134 -5.83 3.31 -11.48
N LEU A 135 -5.04 2.54 -10.73
CA LEU A 135 -4.71 2.87 -9.34
C LEU A 135 -3.91 4.18 -9.25
N ALA A 136 -2.90 4.36 -10.10
CA ALA A 136 -2.10 5.58 -10.14
C ALA A 136 -2.94 6.82 -10.45
N GLN A 137 -3.96 6.69 -11.31
CA GLN A 137 -4.91 7.78 -11.60
C GLN A 137 -5.81 8.14 -10.41
N ARG A 138 -6.05 7.20 -9.50
CA ARG A 138 -6.86 7.43 -8.28
C ARG A 138 -6.02 7.97 -7.12
N ALA A 139 -4.70 7.91 -7.21
CA ALA A 139 -3.82 8.39 -6.15
C ALA A 139 -3.75 9.93 -6.12
N SER A 140 -3.66 10.51 -4.93
CA SER A 140 -3.58 11.95 -4.69
C SER A 140 -2.52 12.30 -3.63
#